data_9f400443cda56874c11146b9cc9797a5
#
_entry.id   9f400443cda56874c11146b9cc9797a5
#
_cell.length_a   1.000
_cell.length_b   1.000
_cell.length_c   1.000
_cell.angle_alpha   90.00
_cell.angle_beta   90.00
_cell.angle_gamma   90.00
#
_symmetry.space_group_name_H-M   'P 1'
#
loop_
_entity.id
_entity.type
_entity.pdbx_description
1 polymer ?
#
loop_
_entity_poly.entity_id
_entity_poly.type
_entity_poly.pdbx_seq_one_letter_code
_entity_poly.pdbx_strand_id
1 'polypeptide(L)'
;TSVTGVQTCALPIWPDNANLDKARRLLWSVKQKYGRNVSWADLMVLAGNVALESMGFETLGFAGGRADDWEADLVYWGPESEMLGNDKRFNEEGELEKPLAALHMGLIYVNPEGPNGNLDPVSAAADIRESFGRMAMNDEEIVALIAGGHTLGKVHGATKADCVGPEPAAAAIEEQGLGWKNKCGKGNAEDTMTSGLEGAWTQTPTAWSVLYLSNLFSFEWEKQKSPGGGTVWVPTDKSAHTSVPDAHVEGKRNPPVMLTTDLSLKEDPGFRKIAERFW
;
A
#
# COMPACT_ATOMS: atom_id res chain seq x y z
N THR A 1 -11.33 7.86 18.98
CA THR A 1 -11.99 6.55 19.04
C THR A 1 -11.06 5.53 18.48
N SER A 2 -10.43 4.91 19.36
CA SER A 2 -9.51 3.90 19.01
C SER A 2 -10.18 2.72 18.42
N VAL A 3 -9.52 2.21 17.66
CA VAL A 3 -9.73 1.10 16.85
C VAL A 3 -8.64 0.15 17.27
N THR A 4 -8.71 -1.05 17.01
CA THR A 4 -7.68 -2.02 17.36
C THR A 4 -6.27 -1.46 17.12
N GLY A 5 -5.29 -1.92 17.83
CA GLY A 5 -3.90 -1.53 17.56
C GLY A 5 -3.54 -1.62 16.08
N VAL A 6 -4.02 -2.65 15.39
CA VAL A 6 -3.88 -2.77 13.93
C VAL A 6 -4.61 -1.65 13.20
N GLN A 7 -5.80 -1.31 13.64
CA GLN A 7 -6.62 -0.30 13.01
C GLN A 7 -6.07 1.10 13.24
N THR A 8 -5.58 1.37 14.43
CA THR A 8 -5.02 2.67 14.78
C THR A 8 -3.68 2.92 14.09
N CYS A 9 -2.86 1.89 13.96
CA CYS A 9 -1.60 2.00 13.21
C CYS A 9 -1.81 2.12 11.71
N ALA A 10 -2.79 1.41 11.16
CA ALA A 10 -2.97 1.36 9.71
C ALA A 10 -3.86 2.46 9.14
N LEU A 11 -4.82 2.96 9.90
CA LEU A 11 -5.84 3.86 9.36
C LEU A 11 -5.51 5.35 9.46
N PRO A 12 -5.05 5.89 10.60
CA PRO A 12 -4.86 7.33 10.71
C PRO A 12 -3.47 7.82 10.33
N ILE A 13 -2.47 6.96 10.29
CA ILE A 13 -1.07 7.35 10.14
C ILE A 13 -0.70 7.68 8.69
N TRP A 14 -1.32 7.00 7.73
CA TRP A 14 -0.93 7.11 6.34
C TRP A 14 -1.88 7.98 5.53
N PRO A 15 -1.38 8.96 4.75
CA PRO A 15 -2.21 9.74 3.83
C PRO A 15 -2.99 8.88 2.84
N ASP A 16 -2.46 7.70 2.49
CA ASP A 16 -3.09 6.76 1.57
C ASP A 16 -4.31 6.03 2.16
N ASN A 17 -4.50 6.12 3.47
CA ASN A 17 -5.62 5.49 4.17
C ASN A 17 -6.86 6.39 4.28
N ALA A 18 -6.94 7.47 3.54
CA ALA A 18 -8.12 8.32 3.50
C ALA A 18 -9.38 7.54 3.04
N ASN A 19 -10.54 7.96 3.54
CA ASN A 19 -11.86 7.37 3.24
C ASN A 19 -12.11 5.91 3.68
N LEU A 20 -11.29 5.35 4.54
CA LEU A 20 -11.56 4.02 5.13
C LEU A 20 -12.78 3.98 6.05
N ASP A 21 -13.31 5.13 6.43
CA ASP A 21 -14.59 5.27 7.13
C ASP A 21 -15.76 4.62 6.36
N LYS A 22 -15.71 4.60 5.03
CA LYS A 22 -16.69 3.89 4.19
C LYS A 22 -16.68 2.39 4.44
N ALA A 23 -15.50 1.77 4.49
CA ALA A 23 -15.36 0.35 4.79
C ALA A 23 -15.91 0.03 6.19
N ARG A 24 -15.59 0.85 7.20
CA ARG A 24 -16.14 0.68 8.55
C ARG A 24 -17.65 0.78 8.57
N ARG A 25 -18.24 1.72 7.84
CA ARG A 25 -19.70 1.85 7.74
C ARG A 25 -20.36 0.63 7.08
N LEU A 26 -19.73 0.04 6.07
CA LEU A 26 -20.22 -1.20 5.45
C LEU A 26 -20.20 -2.36 6.45
N LEU A 27 -19.17 -2.47 7.26
CA LEU A 27 -19.03 -3.50 8.27
C LEU A 27 -19.91 -3.28 9.50
N TRP A 28 -20.48 -2.09 9.66
CA TRP A 28 -21.28 -1.73 10.84
C TRP A 28 -22.48 -2.65 11.05
N SER A 29 -23.18 -3.04 10.00
CA SER A 29 -24.32 -3.95 10.08
C SER A 29 -23.94 -5.32 10.66
N VAL A 30 -22.76 -5.82 10.31
CA VAL A 30 -22.19 -7.05 10.86
C VAL A 30 -21.82 -6.83 12.32
N LYS A 31 -21.10 -5.74 12.62
CA LYS A 31 -20.71 -5.41 14.00
C LYS A 31 -21.92 -5.27 14.94
N GLN A 32 -23.00 -4.62 14.49
CA GLN A 32 -24.22 -4.52 15.26
C GLN A 32 -24.86 -5.89 15.56
N LYS A 33 -24.87 -6.78 14.55
CA LYS A 33 -25.45 -8.12 14.71
C LYS A 33 -24.70 -8.96 15.75
N TYR A 34 -23.39 -8.91 15.75
CA TYR A 34 -22.57 -9.74 16.63
C TYR A 34 -22.08 -9.03 17.90
N GLY A 35 -22.18 -7.70 17.95
CA GLY A 35 -21.87 -6.91 19.13
C GLY A 35 -20.47 -7.15 19.66
N ARG A 36 -20.39 -7.50 20.94
CA ARG A 36 -19.11 -7.76 21.64
C ARG A 36 -18.51 -9.12 21.35
N ASN A 37 -19.25 -10.02 20.69
CA ASN A 37 -18.77 -11.36 20.37
C ASN A 37 -17.72 -11.37 19.25
N VAL A 38 -17.61 -10.29 18.52
CA VAL A 38 -16.59 -10.08 17.47
C VAL A 38 -15.94 -8.72 17.69
N SER A 39 -14.62 -8.69 17.87
CA SER A 39 -13.87 -7.44 17.91
C SER A 39 -13.85 -6.76 16.55
N TRP A 40 -13.58 -5.48 16.50
CA TRP A 40 -13.31 -4.79 15.24
C TRP A 40 -12.06 -5.32 14.56
N ALA A 41 -11.03 -5.68 15.35
CA ALA A 41 -9.81 -6.29 14.84
C ALA A 41 -10.11 -7.57 14.06
N ASP A 42 -10.84 -8.48 14.67
CA ASP A 42 -11.20 -9.73 14.03
C ASP A 42 -12.12 -9.53 12.83
N LEU A 43 -13.08 -8.62 12.94
CA LEU A 43 -13.99 -8.32 11.84
C LEU A 43 -13.26 -7.78 10.62
N MET A 44 -12.26 -6.91 10.81
CA MET A 44 -11.50 -6.34 9.71
C MET A 44 -10.57 -7.35 9.04
N VAL A 45 -9.87 -8.17 9.83
CA VAL A 45 -9.03 -9.24 9.29
C VAL A 45 -9.89 -10.25 8.50
N LEU A 46 -11.03 -10.63 9.05
CA LEU A 46 -11.97 -11.53 8.35
C LEU A 46 -12.50 -10.90 7.06
N ALA A 47 -12.83 -9.62 7.07
CA ALA A 47 -13.28 -8.90 5.88
C ALA A 47 -12.19 -8.87 4.79
N GLY A 48 -10.92 -8.70 5.19
CA GLY A 48 -9.77 -8.80 4.29
C GLY A 48 -9.65 -10.20 3.66
N ASN A 49 -9.76 -11.26 4.46
CA ASN A 49 -9.74 -12.62 3.94
C ASN A 49 -10.88 -12.86 2.93
N VAL A 50 -12.10 -12.48 3.29
CA VAL A 50 -13.27 -12.64 2.39
C VAL A 50 -13.08 -11.84 1.09
N ALA A 51 -12.49 -10.65 1.15
CA ALA A 51 -12.19 -9.87 -0.04
C ALA A 51 -11.17 -10.59 -0.93
N LEU A 52 -10.07 -11.10 -0.37
CA LEU A 52 -9.07 -11.87 -1.10
C LEU A 52 -9.66 -13.13 -1.72
N GLU A 53 -10.47 -13.88 -0.98
CA GLU A 53 -11.15 -15.08 -1.48
C GLU A 53 -12.14 -14.76 -2.61
N SER A 54 -12.83 -13.64 -2.52
CA SER A 54 -13.72 -13.17 -3.61
C SER A 54 -12.97 -12.81 -4.89
N MET A 55 -11.67 -12.54 -4.79
CA MET A 55 -10.78 -12.29 -5.93
C MET A 55 -10.07 -13.56 -6.43
N GLY A 56 -10.34 -14.72 -5.81
CA GLY A 56 -9.78 -16.02 -6.20
C GLY A 56 -8.49 -16.41 -5.47
N PHE A 57 -8.09 -15.68 -4.43
CA PHE A 57 -6.98 -16.06 -3.57
C PHE A 57 -7.46 -17.06 -2.50
N GLU A 58 -6.73 -18.13 -2.28
CA GLU A 58 -7.00 -19.09 -1.21
C GLU A 58 -6.27 -18.67 0.07
N THR A 59 -7.01 -18.18 1.05
CA THR A 59 -6.43 -17.81 2.34
C THR A 59 -6.12 -19.05 3.19
N LEU A 60 -5.11 -18.94 4.08
CA LEU A 60 -4.79 -20.05 5.02
C LEU A 60 -5.89 -20.28 6.06
N GLY A 61 -6.87 -19.40 6.13
CA GLY A 61 -7.94 -19.45 7.11
C GLY A 61 -7.94 -18.23 8.04
N PHE A 62 -8.72 -18.33 9.10
CA PHE A 62 -8.94 -17.24 10.04
C PHE A 62 -8.88 -17.76 11.47
N ALA A 63 -8.15 -17.07 12.33
CA ALA A 63 -8.18 -17.26 13.76
C ALA A 63 -8.61 -15.96 14.44
N GLY A 64 -9.68 -16.03 15.23
CA GLY A 64 -10.17 -14.92 16.04
C GLY A 64 -9.49 -14.85 17.41
N GLY A 65 -9.83 -13.81 18.17
CA GLY A 65 -9.33 -13.59 19.54
C GLY A 65 -8.53 -12.30 19.72
N ARG A 66 -8.45 -11.45 18.68
CA ARG A 66 -7.84 -10.12 18.80
C ARG A 66 -8.75 -9.22 19.61
N ALA A 67 -8.18 -8.51 20.57
CA ALA A 67 -8.89 -7.46 21.31
C ALA A 67 -8.81 -6.14 20.56
N ASP A 68 -9.84 -5.31 20.76
CA ASP A 68 -9.80 -3.92 20.35
C ASP A 68 -9.00 -3.12 21.39
N ASP A 69 -8.06 -2.31 20.94
CA ASP A 69 -7.36 -1.35 21.77
C ASP A 69 -8.05 0.01 21.67
N TRP A 70 -8.39 0.56 22.81
CA TRP A 70 -9.12 1.83 22.95
C TRP A 70 -8.27 2.93 23.59
N GLU A 71 -7.05 2.61 23.98
CA GLU A 71 -6.15 3.53 24.64
C GLU A 71 -5.23 4.17 23.59
N ALA A 72 -5.48 5.43 23.27
CA ALA A 72 -4.74 6.16 22.25
C ALA A 72 -3.23 6.21 22.56
N ASP A 73 -2.86 6.33 23.81
CA ASP A 73 -1.47 6.43 24.26
C ASP A 73 -0.63 5.18 23.98
N LEU A 74 -1.30 4.04 23.80
CA LEU A 74 -0.64 2.78 23.48
C LEU A 74 -0.33 2.61 21.97
N VAL A 75 -0.92 3.45 21.13
CA VAL A 75 -0.86 3.32 19.68
C VAL A 75 -0.43 4.59 18.95
N TYR A 76 -0.28 5.69 19.68
CA TYR A 76 0.24 6.95 19.13
C TYR A 76 1.77 7.01 19.28
N TRP A 77 2.45 7.12 18.17
CA TRP A 77 3.91 7.03 18.08
C TRP A 77 4.58 8.38 17.78
N GLY A 78 3.85 9.46 17.83
CA GLY A 78 4.32 10.79 17.51
C GLY A 78 3.67 11.37 16.25
N PRO A 79 4.04 12.59 15.86
CA PRO A 79 3.53 13.22 14.66
C PRO A 79 3.90 12.42 13.40
N GLU A 80 2.95 12.21 12.54
CA GLU A 80 3.14 11.47 11.28
C GLU A 80 4.19 12.10 10.37
N SER A 81 4.33 13.43 10.42
CA SER A 81 5.37 14.13 9.68
C SER A 81 6.80 13.73 10.08
N GLU A 82 6.99 13.29 11.32
CA GLU A 82 8.27 12.74 11.76
C GLU A 82 8.46 11.30 11.33
N MET A 83 7.37 10.53 11.34
CA MET A 83 7.40 9.11 10.96
C MET A 83 7.45 8.91 9.46
N LEU A 84 6.74 9.76 8.70
CA LEU A 84 6.72 9.74 7.24
C LEU A 84 7.85 10.54 6.62
N GLY A 85 8.61 11.25 7.43
CA GLY A 85 9.78 12.05 7.03
C GLY A 85 10.90 11.17 6.49
N ASN A 86 10.57 10.56 5.41
CA ASN A 86 11.41 9.89 4.42
C ASN A 86 12.75 9.33 4.90
N ASP A 87 13.74 9.84 4.35
CA ASP A 87 15.11 9.42 4.31
C ASP A 87 15.82 9.48 5.68
N LYS A 88 15.15 10.05 6.67
CA LYS A 88 15.59 10.00 8.07
C LYS A 88 15.39 8.66 8.76
N ARG A 89 14.77 7.71 8.08
CA ARG A 89 14.60 6.34 8.61
C ARG A 89 15.83 5.48 8.40
N PHE A 90 16.59 5.81 7.40
CA PHE A 90 17.83 5.14 7.09
C PHE A 90 19.01 6.03 7.55
N ASN A 91 19.98 5.42 8.20
CA ASN A 91 21.24 6.08 8.50
C ASN A 91 22.10 6.21 7.22
N GLU A 92 23.27 6.83 7.33
CA GLU A 92 24.19 7.00 6.19
C GLU A 92 24.66 5.66 5.59
N GLU A 93 24.62 4.58 6.37
CA GLU A 93 24.98 3.23 5.97
C GLU A 93 23.82 2.48 5.30
N GLY A 94 22.63 3.09 5.21
CA GLY A 94 21.43 2.47 4.64
C GLY A 94 20.72 1.51 5.58
N GLU A 95 21.00 1.57 6.88
CA GLU A 95 20.30 0.80 7.90
C GLU A 95 19.13 1.58 8.49
N LEU A 96 18.06 0.90 8.83
CA LEU A 96 16.92 1.51 9.53
C LEU A 96 17.28 1.82 10.98
N GLU A 97 16.88 2.99 11.45
CA GLU A 97 17.06 3.39 12.85
C GLU A 97 16.35 2.42 13.79
N LYS A 98 17.07 1.96 14.81
CA LYS A 98 16.51 1.08 15.84
C LYS A 98 15.91 1.92 16.98
N PRO A 99 14.79 1.46 17.55
CA PRO A 99 14.01 0.24 17.27
C PRO A 99 12.84 0.47 16.29
N LEU A 100 12.61 1.68 15.81
CA LEU A 100 11.33 2.13 15.32
C LEU A 100 10.93 1.64 13.94
N ALA A 101 11.86 1.53 13.04
CA ALA A 101 11.53 1.45 11.61
C ALA A 101 10.70 0.23 11.18
N ALA A 102 10.74 -0.87 11.95
CA ALA A 102 9.92 -2.04 11.67
C ALA A 102 8.97 -2.43 12.82
N LEU A 103 8.98 -1.70 13.90
CA LEU A 103 8.13 -1.98 15.07
C LEU A 103 6.77 -1.31 15.02
N HIS A 104 6.61 -0.32 14.17
CA HIS A 104 5.30 0.23 13.88
C HIS A 104 4.58 -0.76 12.95
N MET A 105 3.67 -1.49 13.51
CA MET A 105 2.92 -2.51 12.81
C MET A 105 2.27 -1.95 11.54
N GLY A 106 2.62 -2.51 10.40
CA GLY A 106 2.18 -2.04 9.09
C GLY A 106 2.99 -0.87 8.52
N LEU A 107 3.98 -0.37 9.23
CA LEU A 107 4.90 0.66 8.72
C LEU A 107 6.10 0.04 8.03
N ILE A 108 5.82 -0.73 7.02
CA ILE A 108 6.82 -1.17 6.08
C ILE A 108 6.93 -0.07 5.04
N TYR A 109 7.75 0.92 5.33
CA TYR A 109 7.98 1.94 4.35
C TYR A 109 9.26 1.64 3.57
N VAL A 110 9.07 1.33 2.32
CA VAL A 110 10.12 1.37 1.32
C VAL A 110 9.71 2.43 0.32
N ASN A 111 10.58 3.39 0.04
CA ASN A 111 10.25 4.44 -0.91
C ASN A 111 9.98 3.82 -2.29
N PRO A 112 8.77 3.92 -2.84
CA PRO A 112 8.43 3.30 -4.12
C PRO A 112 9.20 3.89 -5.31
N GLU A 113 9.76 5.08 -5.14
CA GLU A 113 10.65 5.70 -6.12
C GLU A 113 12.14 5.34 -5.89
N GLY A 114 12.43 4.42 -4.94
CA GLY A 114 13.78 4.02 -4.57
C GLY A 114 14.39 4.88 -3.45
N PRO A 115 15.56 4.49 -2.92
CA PRO A 115 16.24 5.19 -1.83
C PRO A 115 16.43 6.67 -2.14
N ASN A 116 15.95 7.55 -1.28
CA ASN A 116 16.04 9.01 -1.46
C ASN A 116 15.47 9.50 -2.82
N GLY A 117 14.50 8.78 -3.40
CA GLY A 117 14.00 9.08 -4.73
C GLY A 117 14.98 8.75 -5.87
N ASN A 118 16.02 7.99 -5.59
CA ASN A 118 16.92 7.45 -6.59
C ASN A 118 16.23 6.31 -7.34
N LEU A 119 15.87 6.56 -8.58
CA LEU A 119 15.12 5.64 -9.43
C LEU A 119 16.00 4.47 -9.94
N ASP A 120 16.74 3.84 -9.02
CA ASP A 120 17.58 2.67 -9.27
C ASP A 120 16.97 1.43 -8.59
N PRO A 121 16.46 0.45 -9.36
CA PRO A 121 15.86 -0.75 -8.82
C PRO A 121 16.79 -1.62 -7.98
N VAL A 122 18.08 -1.65 -8.30
CA VAL A 122 19.06 -2.46 -7.55
C VAL A 122 19.31 -1.87 -6.17
N SER A 123 19.45 -0.55 -6.08
CA SER A 123 19.57 0.13 -4.79
C SER A 123 18.29 -0.05 -3.95
N ALA A 124 17.11 -0.02 -4.57
CA ALA A 124 15.84 -0.25 -3.88
C ALA A 124 15.72 -1.66 -3.28
N ALA A 125 16.37 -2.66 -3.88
CA ALA A 125 16.38 -4.03 -3.35
C ALA A 125 17.05 -4.13 -1.97
N ALA A 126 18.03 -3.29 -1.68
CA ALA A 126 18.67 -3.25 -0.36
C ALA A 126 17.71 -2.73 0.71
N ASP A 127 17.00 -1.63 0.44
CA ASP A 127 15.99 -1.06 1.35
C ASP A 127 14.83 -2.03 1.59
N ILE A 128 14.40 -2.75 0.54
CA ILE A 128 13.38 -3.78 0.65
C ILE A 128 13.84 -4.87 1.62
N ARG A 129 15.05 -5.40 1.46
CA ARG A 129 15.60 -6.45 2.36
C ARG A 129 15.74 -5.96 3.78
N GLU A 130 16.24 -4.74 3.98
CA GLU A 130 16.37 -4.17 5.32
C GLU A 130 14.99 -4.04 6.00
N SER A 131 14.01 -3.47 5.32
CA SER A 131 12.67 -3.26 5.88
C SER A 131 11.95 -4.57 6.20
N PHE A 132 11.92 -5.49 5.26
CA PHE A 132 11.22 -6.77 5.43
C PHE A 132 12.00 -7.76 6.28
N GLY A 133 13.32 -7.70 6.26
CA GLY A 133 14.20 -8.50 7.12
C GLY A 133 13.96 -8.22 8.61
N ARG A 134 13.60 -6.98 8.97
CA ARG A 134 13.18 -6.62 10.33
C ARG A 134 11.92 -7.34 10.80
N MET A 135 11.12 -7.82 9.88
CA MET A 135 9.94 -8.66 10.14
C MET A 135 10.25 -10.15 10.02
N ALA A 136 11.53 -10.51 9.99
CA ALA A 136 12.03 -11.87 9.81
C ALA A 136 11.64 -12.52 8.47
N MET A 137 11.40 -11.73 7.43
CA MET A 137 11.12 -12.24 6.08
C MET A 137 12.42 -12.47 5.33
N ASN A 138 12.51 -13.60 4.65
CA ASN A 138 13.56 -13.91 3.70
C ASN A 138 13.19 -13.46 2.27
N ASP A 139 14.14 -13.52 1.34
CA ASP A 139 13.94 -13.07 -0.05
C ASP A 139 12.74 -13.77 -0.74
N GLU A 140 12.49 -15.04 -0.46
CA GLU A 140 11.37 -15.78 -1.04
C GLU A 140 10.01 -15.25 -0.55
N GLU A 141 9.91 -15.03 0.75
CA GLU A 141 8.71 -14.46 1.37
C GLU A 141 8.48 -13.01 0.91
N ILE A 142 9.55 -12.21 0.77
CA ILE A 142 9.50 -10.85 0.25
C ILE A 142 8.95 -10.83 -1.18
N VAL A 143 9.52 -11.63 -2.08
CA VAL A 143 9.07 -11.69 -3.48
C VAL A 143 7.63 -12.19 -3.57
N ALA A 144 7.27 -13.21 -2.79
CA ALA A 144 5.90 -13.72 -2.75
C ALA A 144 4.90 -12.66 -2.26
N LEU A 145 5.26 -11.91 -1.22
CA LEU A 145 4.40 -10.85 -0.68
C LEU A 145 4.22 -9.70 -1.68
N ILE A 146 5.30 -9.22 -2.29
CA ILE A 146 5.23 -8.12 -3.27
C ILE A 146 4.46 -8.55 -4.51
N ALA A 147 4.83 -9.66 -5.12
CA ALA A 147 4.17 -10.14 -6.34
C ALA A 147 2.71 -10.50 -6.09
N GLY A 148 2.41 -11.10 -4.94
CA GLY A 148 1.05 -11.42 -4.53
C GLY A 148 0.22 -10.18 -4.26
N GLY A 149 0.75 -9.22 -3.51
CA GLY A 149 0.06 -7.97 -3.20
C GLY A 149 -0.23 -7.13 -4.44
N HIS A 150 0.79 -6.95 -5.28
CA HIS A 150 0.69 -6.10 -6.46
C HIS A 150 -0.03 -6.75 -7.65
N THR A 151 -0.41 -8.02 -7.59
CA THR A 151 -1.34 -8.59 -8.57
C THR A 151 -2.74 -8.01 -8.45
N LEU A 152 -3.08 -7.44 -7.29
CA LEU A 152 -4.37 -6.85 -6.96
C LEU A 152 -4.27 -5.33 -6.79
N GLY A 153 -5.38 -4.65 -7.05
CA GLY A 153 -5.51 -3.23 -6.76
C GLY A 153 -4.66 -2.31 -7.62
N LYS A 154 -4.30 -1.18 -7.04
CA LYS A 154 -3.54 -0.11 -7.69
C LYS A 154 -2.83 0.77 -6.65
N VAL A 155 -1.80 1.49 -7.05
CA VAL A 155 -1.34 2.66 -6.30
C VAL A 155 -2.30 3.83 -6.50
N HIS A 156 -2.50 4.61 -5.45
CA HIS A 156 -3.46 5.71 -5.40
C HIS A 156 -2.74 7.02 -5.16
N GLY A 157 -2.98 8.02 -5.96
CA GLY A 157 -2.35 9.31 -5.74
C GLY A 157 -2.28 10.18 -6.98
N ALA A 158 -3.38 10.29 -7.71
CA ALA A 158 -3.47 11.17 -8.86
C ALA A 158 -3.36 12.65 -8.51
N THR A 159 -3.57 13.02 -7.23
CA THR A 159 -3.52 14.40 -6.76
C THR A 159 -2.15 14.72 -6.16
N LYS A 160 -1.75 15.98 -6.27
CA LYS A 160 -0.45 16.46 -5.78
C LYS A 160 -0.36 16.43 -4.25
N ALA A 161 0.84 16.27 -3.73
CA ALA A 161 1.10 16.17 -2.29
C ALA A 161 0.68 17.43 -1.49
N ASP A 162 0.70 18.61 -2.09
CA ASP A 162 0.25 19.86 -1.45
C ASP A 162 -1.27 19.91 -1.22
N CYS A 163 -2.01 18.97 -1.79
CA CYS A 163 -3.45 18.79 -1.55
C CYS A 163 -3.77 17.94 -0.31
N VAL A 164 -2.79 17.39 0.38
CA VAL A 164 -2.98 16.64 1.63
C VAL A 164 -3.61 17.53 2.69
N GLY A 165 -4.67 17.05 3.32
CA GLY A 165 -5.31 17.69 4.45
C GLY A 165 -4.53 17.51 5.76
N PRO A 166 -5.06 18.02 6.87
CA PRO A 166 -4.40 17.89 8.14
C PRO A 166 -4.31 16.45 8.63
N GLU A 167 -3.34 16.20 9.47
CA GLU A 167 -3.19 14.93 10.18
C GLU A 167 -4.41 14.60 11.05
N PRO A 168 -4.61 13.34 11.47
CA PRO A 168 -5.78 12.92 12.24
C PRO A 168 -6.03 13.73 13.51
N ALA A 169 -4.96 14.09 14.23
CA ALA A 169 -5.07 14.87 15.46
C ALA A 169 -5.51 16.33 15.23
N ALA A 170 -5.20 16.88 14.07
CA ALA A 170 -5.57 18.23 13.65
C ALA A 170 -6.79 18.27 12.71
N ALA A 171 -7.33 17.12 12.34
CA ALA A 171 -8.47 17.02 11.44
C ALA A 171 -9.76 17.43 12.14
N ALA A 172 -10.72 17.95 11.36
CA ALA A 172 -12.04 18.29 11.85
C ALA A 172 -12.78 17.05 12.39
N ILE A 173 -13.66 17.26 13.36
CA ILE A 173 -14.41 16.16 14.01
C ILE A 173 -15.27 15.38 12.99
N GLU A 174 -15.69 16.02 11.92
CA GLU A 174 -16.46 15.40 10.83
C GLU A 174 -15.66 14.33 10.09
N GLU A 175 -14.34 14.38 10.15
CA GLU A 175 -13.45 13.37 9.56
C GLU A 175 -13.28 12.14 10.45
N GLN A 176 -13.90 12.12 11.62
CA GLN A 176 -13.99 10.97 12.52
C GLN A 176 -12.63 10.35 12.90
N GLY A 177 -11.61 11.21 13.03
CA GLY A 177 -10.26 10.80 13.40
C GLY A 177 -9.46 10.14 12.27
N LEU A 178 -9.90 10.28 11.03
CA LEU A 178 -9.17 9.72 9.89
C LEU A 178 -8.14 10.68 9.30
N GLY A 179 -8.43 11.98 9.29
CA GLY A 179 -7.51 12.97 8.72
C GLY A 179 -7.14 12.75 7.26
N TRP A 180 -6.11 13.45 6.80
CA TRP A 180 -5.48 13.32 5.48
C TRP A 180 -6.42 13.52 4.28
N LYS A 181 -7.59 14.08 4.52
CA LYS A 181 -8.56 14.31 3.46
C LYS A 181 -7.98 15.26 2.40
N ASN A 182 -8.14 14.88 1.14
CA ASN A 182 -7.76 15.75 0.05
C ASN A 182 -8.55 17.07 0.09
N LYS A 183 -7.85 18.20 0.21
CA LYS A 183 -8.43 19.56 0.23
C LYS A 183 -8.61 20.17 -1.17
N CYS A 184 -8.15 19.46 -2.20
CA CYS A 184 -8.31 19.84 -3.59
C CYS A 184 -9.37 18.96 -4.28
N GLY A 185 -9.81 19.35 -5.46
CA GLY A 185 -10.72 18.55 -6.26
C GLY A 185 -12.05 18.23 -5.54
N LYS A 186 -12.56 17.04 -5.77
CA LYS A 186 -13.87 16.59 -5.27
C LYS A 186 -13.78 15.71 -4.02
N GLY A 187 -12.57 15.31 -3.61
CA GLY A 187 -12.33 14.41 -2.48
C GLY A 187 -12.86 12.99 -2.70
N ASN A 188 -13.04 12.56 -3.94
CA ASN A 188 -13.45 11.21 -4.31
C ASN A 188 -12.77 10.76 -5.62
N ALA A 189 -12.88 9.48 -5.95
CA ALA A 189 -12.24 8.86 -7.11
C ALA A 189 -10.72 9.16 -7.11
N GLU A 190 -10.19 9.71 -8.21
CA GLU A 190 -8.78 10.09 -8.33
C GLU A 190 -8.35 11.16 -7.32
N ASP A 191 -9.28 11.92 -6.78
CA ASP A 191 -9.02 12.96 -5.77
C ASP A 191 -8.99 12.42 -4.33
N THR A 192 -9.12 11.12 -4.13
CA THR A 192 -9.22 10.51 -2.78
C THR A 192 -7.88 10.50 -2.07
N MET A 193 -6.80 10.16 -2.76
CA MET A 193 -5.48 9.91 -2.23
C MET A 193 -4.45 10.87 -2.81
N THR A 194 -3.37 11.08 -2.08
CA THR A 194 -2.37 12.11 -2.39
C THR A 194 -0.93 11.61 -2.38
N SER A 195 -0.71 10.30 -2.56
CA SER A 195 0.64 9.71 -2.57
C SER A 195 1.52 10.19 -3.74
N GLY A 196 0.93 10.76 -4.77
CA GLY A 196 1.64 11.18 -5.95
C GLY A 196 1.88 10.08 -7.00
N LEU A 197 1.57 8.83 -6.66
CA LEU A 197 1.69 7.67 -7.55
C LEU A 197 0.29 7.20 -7.93
N GLU A 198 0.10 6.84 -9.19
CA GLU A 198 -1.22 6.42 -9.69
C GLU A 198 -1.06 5.33 -10.76
N GLY A 199 -1.85 4.26 -10.65
CA GLY A 199 -1.96 3.21 -11.64
C GLY A 199 -2.07 1.80 -11.08
N ALA A 200 -2.54 0.86 -11.90
CA ALA A 200 -2.61 -0.55 -11.55
C ALA A 200 -1.55 -1.36 -12.29
N TRP A 201 -1.10 -2.43 -11.68
CA TRP A 201 -0.05 -3.28 -12.21
C TRP A 201 -0.53 -4.28 -13.26
N THR A 202 -1.82 -4.65 -13.19
CA THR A 202 -2.35 -5.75 -14.00
C THR A 202 -3.62 -5.37 -14.74
N GLN A 203 -3.95 -6.16 -15.75
CA GLN A 203 -5.16 -6.02 -16.54
C GLN A 203 -6.42 -6.46 -15.77
N THR A 204 -6.24 -7.22 -14.69
CA THR A 204 -7.32 -7.76 -13.83
C THR A 204 -7.08 -7.43 -12.37
N PRO A 205 -7.11 -6.13 -11.97
CA PRO A 205 -6.71 -5.70 -10.64
C PRO A 205 -7.64 -6.18 -9.51
N THR A 206 -8.74 -6.82 -9.84
CA THR A 206 -9.70 -7.43 -8.90
C THR A 206 -9.73 -8.95 -8.97
N ALA A 207 -8.73 -9.57 -9.60
CA ALA A 207 -8.64 -11.03 -9.69
C ALA A 207 -7.21 -11.50 -9.38
N TRP A 208 -7.10 -12.52 -8.55
CA TRP A 208 -5.83 -13.18 -8.27
C TRP A 208 -5.27 -13.84 -9.53
N SER A 209 -4.03 -13.53 -9.87
CA SER A 209 -3.41 -14.02 -11.10
C SER A 209 -1.88 -13.91 -11.09
N VAL A 210 -1.21 -14.45 -12.08
CA VAL A 210 0.24 -14.28 -12.32
C VAL A 210 0.56 -13.07 -13.20
N LEU A 211 -0.43 -12.23 -13.52
CA LEU A 211 -0.26 -11.14 -14.49
C LEU A 211 0.74 -10.08 -14.05
N TYR A 212 0.91 -9.88 -12.73
CA TYR A 212 1.96 -8.99 -12.23
C TYR A 212 3.35 -9.43 -12.72
N LEU A 213 3.72 -10.67 -12.47
CA LEU A 213 5.01 -11.22 -12.92
C LEU A 213 5.10 -11.29 -14.45
N SER A 214 4.00 -11.66 -15.11
CA SER A 214 3.94 -11.68 -16.56
C SER A 214 4.22 -10.29 -17.16
N ASN A 215 3.60 -9.25 -16.63
CA ASN A 215 3.87 -7.89 -17.08
C ASN A 215 5.32 -7.47 -16.75
N LEU A 216 5.80 -7.75 -15.54
CA LEU A 216 7.14 -7.37 -15.07
C LEU A 216 8.22 -7.89 -16.03
N PHE A 217 8.13 -9.16 -16.44
CA PHE A 217 9.14 -9.81 -17.27
C PHE A 217 8.91 -9.67 -18.77
N SER A 218 7.66 -9.51 -19.23
CA SER A 218 7.36 -9.44 -20.67
C SER A 218 7.60 -8.07 -21.28
N PHE A 219 7.60 -7.00 -20.47
CA PHE A 219 7.79 -5.65 -20.96
C PHE A 219 9.17 -5.09 -20.63
N GLU A 220 9.64 -4.20 -21.49
CA GLU A 220 10.65 -3.21 -21.17
C GLU A 220 9.97 -1.94 -20.65
N TRP A 221 10.58 -1.28 -19.67
CA TRP A 221 9.97 -0.23 -18.87
C TRP A 221 10.64 1.13 -19.06
N GLU A 222 9.86 2.17 -19.22
CA GLU A 222 10.33 3.56 -19.27
C GLU A 222 9.67 4.40 -18.18
N LYS A 223 10.41 5.41 -17.70
CA LYS A 223 9.93 6.31 -16.64
C LYS A 223 8.85 7.25 -17.18
N GLN A 224 7.78 7.41 -16.40
CA GLN A 224 6.71 8.36 -16.68
C GLN A 224 6.29 9.07 -15.39
N LYS A 225 5.95 10.36 -15.49
CA LYS A 225 5.32 11.05 -14.37
C LYS A 225 3.84 10.70 -14.29
N SER A 226 3.40 10.33 -13.08
CA SER A 226 1.99 10.16 -12.78
C SER A 226 1.28 11.53 -12.73
N PRO A 227 -0.04 11.60 -12.79
CA PRO A 227 -0.78 12.84 -12.60
C PRO A 227 -0.46 13.55 -11.29
N GLY A 228 -0.17 12.80 -10.23
CA GLY A 228 0.21 13.33 -8.92
C GLY A 228 1.65 13.82 -8.81
N GLY A 229 2.46 13.57 -9.82
CA GLY A 229 3.86 14.07 -9.91
C GLY A 229 4.93 13.05 -9.50
N GLY A 230 4.56 11.92 -8.90
CA GLY A 230 5.49 10.82 -8.62
C GLY A 230 5.95 10.12 -9.90
N THR A 231 6.97 9.30 -9.81
CA THR A 231 7.51 8.56 -10.96
C THR A 231 7.02 7.11 -10.93
N VAL A 232 6.36 6.71 -11.99
CA VAL A 232 6.02 5.32 -12.29
C VAL A 232 6.76 4.85 -13.53
N TRP A 233 6.78 3.55 -13.74
CA TRP A 233 7.34 2.94 -14.94
C TRP A 233 6.21 2.35 -15.76
N VAL A 234 6.22 2.61 -17.07
CA VAL A 234 5.23 2.12 -18.03
C VAL A 234 5.91 1.32 -19.14
N PRO A 235 5.20 0.39 -19.79
CA PRO A 235 5.78 -0.35 -20.92
C PRO A 235 6.23 0.59 -22.04
N THR A 236 7.39 0.31 -22.63
CA THR A 236 7.82 0.97 -23.87
C THR A 236 6.93 0.55 -25.04
N ASP A 237 6.33 -0.62 -25.00
CA ASP A 237 5.35 -1.11 -25.95
C ASP A 237 4.03 -0.36 -25.82
N LYS A 238 3.77 0.55 -26.77
CA LYS A 238 2.56 1.37 -26.78
C LYS A 238 1.26 0.54 -26.96
N SER A 239 1.33 -0.68 -27.43
CA SER A 239 0.13 -1.54 -27.52
C SER A 239 -0.42 -1.93 -26.14
N ALA A 240 0.43 -1.96 -25.12
CA ALA A 240 0.03 -2.22 -23.74
C ALA A 240 -0.63 -1.02 -23.05
N HIS A 241 -0.54 0.21 -23.61
CA HIS A 241 -1.00 1.43 -22.96
C HIS A 241 -2.51 1.55 -22.78
N THR A 242 -3.28 0.64 -23.34
CA THR A 242 -4.74 0.56 -23.21
C THR A 242 -5.19 -0.79 -22.66
N SER A 243 -4.33 -1.48 -21.91
CA SER A 243 -4.63 -2.85 -21.46
C SER A 243 -5.30 -2.91 -20.08
N VAL A 244 -5.06 -1.93 -19.22
CA VAL A 244 -5.54 -1.91 -17.83
C VAL A 244 -6.81 -1.07 -17.70
N PRO A 245 -7.88 -1.56 -17.05
CA PRO A 245 -9.08 -0.77 -16.83
C PRO A 245 -8.81 0.39 -15.88
N ASP A 246 -9.43 1.54 -16.12
CA ASP A 246 -9.42 2.65 -15.18
C ASP A 246 -10.33 2.32 -13.98
N ALA A 247 -9.88 2.65 -12.77
CA ALA A 247 -10.64 2.34 -11.55
C ALA A 247 -11.87 3.24 -11.35
N HIS A 248 -11.94 4.39 -12.00
CA HIS A 248 -12.91 5.43 -11.72
C HIS A 248 -13.78 5.82 -12.92
N VAL A 249 -13.30 5.57 -14.14
CA VAL A 249 -13.97 5.99 -15.37
C VAL A 249 -14.25 4.77 -16.24
N GLU A 250 -15.53 4.44 -16.37
CA GLU A 250 -15.97 3.31 -17.18
C GLU A 250 -15.51 3.47 -18.65
N GLY A 251 -14.97 2.40 -19.20
CA GLY A 251 -14.48 2.37 -20.59
C GLY A 251 -13.11 2.99 -20.81
N LYS A 252 -12.61 3.78 -19.87
CA LYS A 252 -11.23 4.31 -19.95
C LYS A 252 -10.24 3.19 -19.63
N ARG A 253 -9.12 3.20 -20.33
CA ARG A 253 -8.03 2.25 -20.12
C ARG A 253 -6.68 2.97 -20.05
N ASN A 254 -5.76 2.36 -19.30
CA ASN A 254 -4.45 2.91 -18.98
C ASN A 254 -3.35 1.87 -19.26
N PRO A 255 -2.06 2.25 -19.30
CA PRO A 255 -0.98 1.27 -19.24
C PRO A 255 -0.94 0.56 -17.88
N PRO A 256 -0.40 -0.65 -17.80
CA PRO A 256 0.07 -1.18 -16.53
C PRO A 256 1.23 -0.33 -16.03
N VAL A 257 1.38 -0.24 -14.72
CA VAL A 257 2.49 0.50 -14.10
C VAL A 257 3.35 -0.43 -13.25
N MET A 258 4.62 -0.07 -13.12
CA MET A 258 5.53 -0.61 -12.10
C MET A 258 6.12 0.55 -11.31
N LEU A 259 6.47 0.27 -10.06
CA LEU A 259 7.25 1.16 -9.21
C LEU A 259 8.74 0.82 -9.35
N THR A 260 9.62 1.70 -8.92
CA THR A 260 11.05 1.37 -8.91
C THR A 260 11.34 0.14 -8.03
N THR A 261 10.61 0.01 -6.94
CA THR A 261 10.66 -1.16 -6.05
C THR A 261 10.13 -2.45 -6.71
N ASP A 262 9.18 -2.36 -7.63
CA ASP A 262 8.76 -3.53 -8.42
C ASP A 262 9.85 -4.02 -9.35
N LEU A 263 10.53 -3.09 -10.01
CA LEU A 263 11.62 -3.44 -10.92
C LEU A 263 12.80 -4.09 -10.19
N SER A 264 12.91 -3.95 -8.87
CA SER A 264 13.89 -4.69 -8.07
C SER A 264 13.73 -6.19 -8.23
N LEU A 265 12.50 -6.68 -8.41
CA LEU A 265 12.24 -8.11 -8.61
C LEU A 265 12.73 -8.62 -9.98
N LYS A 266 12.93 -7.73 -10.93
CA LYS A 266 13.50 -8.03 -12.27
C LYS A 266 15.01 -7.80 -12.32
N GLU A 267 15.51 -6.75 -11.64
CA GLU A 267 16.88 -6.28 -11.82
C GLU A 267 17.88 -6.80 -10.75
N ASP A 268 17.41 -7.06 -9.51
CA ASP A 268 18.25 -7.70 -8.49
C ASP A 268 18.38 -9.21 -8.78
N PRO A 269 19.59 -9.76 -8.89
CA PRO A 269 19.80 -11.15 -9.28
C PRO A 269 19.18 -12.17 -8.30
N GLY A 270 19.14 -11.85 -7.01
CA GLY A 270 18.55 -12.71 -5.98
C GLY A 270 17.04 -12.77 -6.09
N PHE A 271 16.39 -11.61 -6.12
CA PHE A 271 14.94 -11.50 -6.29
C PHE A 271 14.49 -12.05 -7.64
N ARG A 272 15.22 -11.74 -8.72
CA ARG A 272 14.91 -12.22 -10.07
C ARG A 272 14.79 -13.73 -10.13
N LYS A 273 15.77 -14.45 -9.60
CA LYS A 273 15.78 -15.92 -9.60
C LYS A 273 14.55 -16.50 -8.91
N ILE A 274 14.07 -15.85 -7.86
CA ILE A 274 12.87 -16.25 -7.12
C ILE A 274 11.62 -15.89 -7.92
N ALA A 275 11.55 -14.67 -8.43
CA ALA A 275 10.41 -14.19 -9.21
C ALA A 275 10.18 -15.00 -10.48
N GLU A 276 11.26 -15.38 -11.21
CA GLU A 276 11.19 -16.27 -12.38
C GLU A 276 10.68 -17.68 -12.03
N ARG A 277 10.89 -18.15 -10.80
CA ARG A 277 10.35 -19.43 -10.34
C ARG A 277 8.85 -19.35 -10.02
N PHE A 278 8.37 -18.19 -9.60
CA PHE A 278 6.96 -17.96 -9.31
C PHE A 278 6.15 -17.62 -10.57
N TRP A 279 6.83 -17.15 -11.61
CA TRP A 279 6.24 -16.85 -12.92
C TRP A 279 6.06 -18.12 -13.77
#